data_20279a0fbea8ce19168885ee3c527096
#
_entry.id   20279a0fbea8ce19168885ee3c527096
#
_cell.length_a   1.000
_cell.length_b   1.000
_cell.length_c   1.000
_cell.angle_alpha   90.00
_cell.angle_beta   90.00
_cell.angle_gamma   90.00
#
_symmetry.space_group_name_H-M   'P 1'
#
loop_
_entity.id
_entity.type
_entity.pdbx_description
1 polymer ?
#
loop_
_entity_poly.entity_id
_entity_poly.type
_entity_poly.pdbx_seq_one_letter_code
_entity_poly.pdbx_strand_id
1 'polypeptide(L)'
;MRTVLITGGARGIGRGIAEAFLRAGHSVMIADLAESQEWNYDLASEGAMGEAVSELSPLGHVDAVALNVTDRASCEAAVKRTIEVFGGLDVLANNAGVVASGPIETFAESDWDGIFDVNVKGIYNMTVAALDALKASPDAAIVNTASVAGKRGSADLSAYCASKFAAVGLTQSLAQEFAPHNLRVNAICPGIVGTAMWLDHLMRNEGQDAFEARMEELIPLGRPQETRDMGEAAVYLATAPNVTGISLTVAGGFEMN
;
A
#
# COMPACT_ATOMS: atom_id res chain seq x y z
N MET A 1 -9.07 -7.34 -19.05
CA MET A 1 -9.13 -6.06 -18.28
C MET A 1 -9.63 -6.43 -16.89
N ARG A 2 -8.99 -5.99 -15.82
CA ARG A 2 -9.39 -6.25 -14.44
C ARG A 2 -9.75 -4.96 -13.76
N THR A 3 -10.55 -5.03 -12.70
CA THR A 3 -10.85 -3.92 -11.80
C THR A 3 -9.98 -4.01 -10.56
N VAL A 4 -9.29 -2.92 -10.26
CA VAL A 4 -8.34 -2.80 -9.15
C VAL A 4 -8.81 -1.74 -8.16
N LEU A 5 -8.91 -2.07 -6.89
CA LEU A 5 -9.17 -1.14 -5.79
C LEU A 5 -7.87 -0.93 -5.00
N ILE A 6 -7.43 0.33 -4.85
CA ILE A 6 -6.16 0.68 -4.21
C ILE A 6 -6.42 1.59 -3.02
N THR A 7 -6.07 1.15 -1.81
CA THR A 7 -6.17 1.97 -0.60
C THR A 7 -4.95 2.88 -0.44
N GLY A 8 -5.13 4.12 -0.02
CA GLY A 8 -4.06 5.12 0.01
C GLY A 8 -3.57 5.44 -1.41
N GLY A 9 -4.49 5.49 -2.39
CA GLY A 9 -4.17 5.55 -3.82
C GLY A 9 -3.96 6.95 -4.38
N ALA A 10 -4.23 8.01 -3.61
CA ALA A 10 -4.17 9.38 -4.12
C ALA A 10 -2.74 9.91 -4.29
N ARG A 11 -1.76 9.34 -3.58
CA ARG A 11 -0.37 9.81 -3.60
C ARG A 11 0.65 8.69 -3.38
N GLY A 12 1.93 9.05 -3.49
CA GLY A 12 3.06 8.18 -3.15
C GLY A 12 3.02 6.82 -3.86
N ILE A 13 3.29 5.76 -3.11
CA ILE A 13 3.32 4.38 -3.63
C ILE A 13 1.97 3.98 -4.22
N GLY A 14 0.84 4.30 -3.54
CA GLY A 14 -0.49 3.94 -4.02
C GLY A 14 -0.82 4.55 -5.38
N ARG A 15 -0.42 5.80 -5.60
CA ARG A 15 -0.56 6.46 -6.91
C ARG A 15 0.32 5.81 -7.97
N GLY A 16 1.57 5.43 -7.63
CA GLY A 16 2.43 4.68 -8.54
C GLY A 16 1.86 3.31 -8.90
N ILE A 17 1.20 2.62 -7.96
CA ILE A 17 0.46 1.39 -8.22
C ILE A 17 -0.71 1.66 -9.17
N ALA A 18 -1.50 2.73 -8.94
CA ALA A 18 -2.62 3.11 -9.80
C ALA A 18 -2.16 3.37 -11.25
N GLU A 19 -1.11 4.15 -11.42
CA GLU A 19 -0.53 4.43 -12.72
C GLU A 19 -0.08 3.15 -13.45
N ALA A 20 0.62 2.25 -12.76
CA ALA A 20 1.10 1.01 -13.34
C ALA A 20 -0.05 0.09 -13.82
N PHE A 21 -1.12 -0.04 -13.03
CA PHE A 21 -2.28 -0.83 -13.43
C PHE A 21 -3.04 -0.20 -14.61
N LEU A 22 -3.19 1.13 -14.65
CA LEU A 22 -3.79 1.83 -15.79
C LEU A 22 -2.98 1.63 -17.07
N ARG A 23 -1.64 1.78 -17.00
CA ARG A 23 -0.74 1.51 -18.13
C ARG A 23 -0.78 0.04 -18.61
N ALA A 24 -1.08 -0.89 -17.70
CA ALA A 24 -1.31 -2.29 -18.02
C ALA A 24 -2.72 -2.58 -18.59
N GLY A 25 -3.55 -1.55 -18.79
CA GLY A 25 -4.89 -1.68 -19.39
C GLY A 25 -5.98 -2.13 -18.43
N HIS A 26 -5.81 -1.91 -17.13
CA HIS A 26 -6.80 -2.22 -16.09
C HIS A 26 -7.61 -0.97 -15.71
N SER A 27 -8.79 -1.17 -15.11
CA SER A 27 -9.59 -0.11 -14.49
C SER A 27 -9.20 0.05 -13.01
N VAL A 28 -9.12 1.29 -12.52
CA VAL A 28 -8.62 1.57 -11.17
C VAL A 28 -9.61 2.42 -10.37
N MET A 29 -9.95 1.95 -9.18
CA MET A 29 -10.58 2.75 -8.13
C MET A 29 -9.51 3.20 -7.13
N ILE A 30 -9.27 4.50 -7.05
CA ILE A 30 -8.45 5.14 -6.02
C ILE A 30 -9.31 5.31 -4.77
N ALA A 31 -8.90 4.74 -3.64
CA ALA A 31 -9.58 4.90 -2.38
C ALA A 31 -8.65 5.56 -1.34
N ASP A 32 -9.04 6.70 -0.79
CA ASP A 32 -8.21 7.45 0.16
C ASP A 32 -9.09 8.24 1.13
N LEU A 33 -8.48 8.87 2.15
CA LEU A 33 -9.19 9.72 3.09
C LEU A 33 -9.79 10.94 2.37
N ALA A 34 -11.05 11.24 2.67
CA ALA A 34 -11.72 12.46 2.18
C ALA A 34 -11.31 13.71 2.95
N GLU A 35 -11.01 13.56 4.23
CA GLU A 35 -10.63 14.63 5.13
C GLU A 35 -9.25 14.35 5.72
N SER A 36 -8.45 15.41 5.90
CA SER A 36 -7.16 15.29 6.58
C SER A 36 -7.39 14.85 8.04
N GLN A 37 -6.69 13.81 8.45
CA GLN A 37 -6.65 13.38 9.85
C GLN A 37 -5.37 13.90 10.50
N GLU A 38 -5.43 14.20 11.79
CA GLU A 38 -4.24 14.55 12.55
C GLU A 38 -3.26 13.38 12.58
N TRP A 39 -2.10 13.56 11.97
CA TRP A 39 -1.00 12.63 11.98
C TRP A 39 0.33 13.41 11.96
N ASN A 40 1.45 12.72 12.17
CA ASN A 40 2.78 13.35 12.23
C ASN A 40 3.27 13.95 10.89
N TYR A 41 2.53 13.73 9.81
CA TYR A 41 2.75 14.30 8.47
C TYR A 41 1.41 14.36 7.73
N ASP A 42 1.34 15.14 6.64
CA ASP A 42 0.10 15.33 5.88
C ASP A 42 -0.38 14.03 5.24
N LEU A 43 -1.63 13.66 5.51
CA LEU A 43 -2.35 12.58 4.84
C LEU A 43 -3.15 13.12 3.65
N ALA A 44 -3.47 12.25 2.68
CA ALA A 44 -4.24 12.66 1.51
C ALA A 44 -5.62 13.20 1.90
N SER A 45 -6.10 14.18 1.12
CA SER A 45 -7.42 14.79 1.24
C SER A 45 -8.25 14.54 -0.02
N GLU A 46 -9.54 14.93 0.02
CA GLU A 46 -10.42 14.83 -1.14
C GLU A 46 -9.87 15.58 -2.37
N GLY A 47 -9.24 16.74 -2.20
CA GLY A 47 -8.55 17.48 -3.26
C GLY A 47 -7.48 16.64 -3.94
N ALA A 48 -6.67 15.92 -3.17
CA ALA A 48 -5.61 15.05 -3.70
C ALA A 48 -6.19 13.88 -4.53
N MET A 49 -7.34 13.32 -4.16
CA MET A 49 -8.02 12.30 -4.96
C MET A 49 -8.48 12.86 -6.32
N GLY A 50 -9.09 14.04 -6.33
CA GLY A 50 -9.52 14.72 -7.56
C GLY A 50 -8.37 15.01 -8.51
N GLU A 51 -7.25 15.50 -7.98
CA GLU A 51 -6.02 15.72 -8.73
C GLU A 51 -5.47 14.41 -9.31
N ALA A 52 -5.40 13.36 -8.51
CA ALA A 52 -4.91 12.04 -8.95
C ALA A 52 -5.79 11.48 -10.08
N VAL A 53 -7.12 11.56 -9.97
CA VAL A 53 -8.04 11.13 -11.05
C VAL A 53 -7.82 11.96 -12.31
N SER A 54 -7.71 13.28 -12.19
CA SER A 54 -7.49 14.17 -13.34
C SER A 54 -6.21 13.84 -14.10
N GLU A 55 -5.11 13.61 -13.37
CA GLU A 55 -3.81 13.31 -13.97
C GLU A 55 -3.70 11.88 -14.53
N LEU A 56 -4.42 10.93 -13.95
CA LEU A 56 -4.37 9.53 -14.36
C LEU A 56 -5.41 9.17 -15.42
N SER A 57 -6.48 9.95 -15.57
CA SER A 57 -7.56 9.71 -16.56
C SER A 57 -7.09 9.56 -18.02
N PRO A 58 -6.02 10.24 -18.49
CA PRO A 58 -5.50 10.00 -19.83
C PRO A 58 -4.92 8.59 -20.05
N LEU A 59 -4.61 7.85 -18.98
CA LEU A 59 -4.02 6.51 -19.02
C LEU A 59 -5.08 5.40 -19.10
N GLY A 60 -6.32 5.65 -18.68
CA GLY A 60 -7.38 4.64 -18.67
C GLY A 60 -8.55 4.98 -17.77
N HIS A 61 -9.35 3.98 -17.44
CA HIS A 61 -10.56 4.13 -16.63
C HIS A 61 -10.17 4.22 -15.15
N VAL A 62 -10.29 5.41 -14.57
CA VAL A 62 -10.01 5.69 -13.16
C VAL A 62 -11.14 6.47 -12.52
N ASP A 63 -11.50 6.12 -11.28
CA ASP A 63 -12.43 6.87 -10.43
C ASP A 63 -11.88 6.87 -8.99
N ALA A 64 -12.49 7.66 -8.10
CA ALA A 64 -12.06 7.74 -6.72
C ALA A 64 -13.24 7.60 -5.75
N VAL A 65 -12.94 7.11 -4.54
CA VAL A 65 -13.90 6.96 -3.45
C VAL A 65 -13.26 7.28 -2.11
N ALA A 66 -14.00 7.96 -1.26
CA ALA A 66 -13.59 8.21 0.13
C ALA A 66 -13.49 6.89 0.92
N LEU A 67 -12.41 6.71 1.66
CA LEU A 67 -12.15 5.51 2.45
C LEU A 67 -11.35 5.81 3.71
N ASN A 68 -11.89 5.38 4.86
CA ASN A 68 -11.12 5.18 6.07
C ASN A 68 -10.98 3.68 6.33
N VAL A 69 -9.77 3.12 6.17
CA VAL A 69 -9.52 1.67 6.35
C VAL A 69 -9.71 1.17 7.78
N THR A 70 -9.74 2.08 8.76
CA THR A 70 -9.99 1.72 10.17
C THR A 70 -11.48 1.49 10.45
N ASP A 71 -12.37 1.98 9.58
CA ASP A 71 -13.82 1.81 9.65
C ASP A 71 -14.31 0.75 8.65
N ARG A 72 -14.89 -0.32 9.17
CA ARG A 72 -15.42 -1.42 8.38
C ARG A 72 -16.55 -0.98 7.43
N ALA A 73 -17.46 -0.13 7.88
CA ALA A 73 -18.55 0.34 7.03
C ALA A 73 -18.04 1.18 5.85
N SER A 74 -17.00 2.00 6.07
CA SER A 74 -16.30 2.73 5.02
C SER A 74 -15.67 1.78 4.00
N CYS A 75 -15.03 0.68 4.45
CA CYS A 75 -14.45 -0.34 3.57
C CYS A 75 -15.53 -1.01 2.69
N GLU A 76 -16.65 -1.41 3.27
CA GLU A 76 -17.77 -2.01 2.56
C GLU A 76 -18.39 -1.05 1.53
N ALA A 77 -18.53 0.24 1.88
CA ALA A 77 -19.01 1.27 0.97
C ALA A 77 -18.06 1.48 -0.22
N ALA A 78 -16.73 1.49 0.01
CA ALA A 78 -15.75 1.64 -1.05
C ALA A 78 -15.75 0.44 -2.02
N VAL A 79 -15.85 -0.78 -1.52
CA VAL A 79 -16.00 -1.99 -2.35
C VAL A 79 -17.29 -1.94 -3.17
N LYS A 80 -18.42 -1.61 -2.54
CA LYS A 80 -19.70 -1.46 -3.22
C LYS A 80 -19.62 -0.42 -4.34
N ARG A 81 -19.05 0.76 -4.07
CA ARG A 81 -18.85 1.81 -5.07
C ARG A 81 -17.99 1.34 -6.24
N THR A 82 -16.91 0.59 -5.96
CA THR A 82 -16.04 0.00 -6.99
C THR A 82 -16.83 -0.91 -7.93
N ILE A 83 -17.66 -1.79 -7.38
CA ILE A 83 -18.50 -2.72 -8.16
C ILE A 83 -19.55 -1.96 -8.97
N GLU A 84 -20.18 -0.92 -8.42
CA GLU A 84 -21.15 -0.08 -9.12
C GLU A 84 -20.55 0.62 -10.33
N VAL A 85 -19.30 1.10 -10.23
CA VAL A 85 -18.63 1.84 -11.31
C VAL A 85 -18.07 0.91 -12.37
N PHE A 86 -17.41 -0.18 -11.98
CA PHE A 86 -16.63 -1.01 -12.89
C PHE A 86 -17.22 -2.42 -13.13
N GLY A 87 -18.28 -2.79 -12.43
CA GLY A 87 -19.00 -4.06 -12.62
C GLY A 87 -18.43 -5.24 -11.83
N GLY A 88 -17.32 -5.08 -11.11
CA GLY A 88 -16.68 -6.14 -10.32
C GLY A 88 -15.41 -5.67 -9.61
N LEU A 89 -14.74 -6.60 -8.93
CA LEU A 89 -13.46 -6.36 -8.27
C LEU A 89 -12.57 -7.60 -8.43
N ASP A 90 -11.41 -7.43 -9.06
CA ASP A 90 -10.47 -8.51 -9.34
C ASP A 90 -9.19 -8.41 -8.50
N VAL A 91 -8.75 -7.18 -8.18
CA VAL A 91 -7.52 -6.95 -7.44
C VAL A 91 -7.76 -5.97 -6.31
N LEU A 92 -7.35 -6.34 -5.10
CA LEU A 92 -7.28 -5.44 -3.95
C LEU A 92 -5.81 -5.13 -3.64
N ALA A 93 -5.41 -3.87 -3.75
CA ALA A 93 -4.10 -3.40 -3.29
C ALA A 93 -4.26 -2.69 -1.93
N ASN A 94 -3.93 -3.38 -0.85
CA ASN A 94 -3.88 -2.82 0.49
C ASN A 94 -2.58 -2.04 0.65
N ASN A 95 -2.62 -0.75 0.34
CA ASN A 95 -1.44 0.11 0.38
C ASN A 95 -1.52 1.20 1.46
N ALA A 96 -2.70 1.58 1.93
CA ALA A 96 -2.85 2.53 3.03
C ALA A 96 -1.96 2.16 4.22
N GLY A 97 -1.20 3.13 4.72
CA GLY A 97 -0.28 2.89 5.83
C GLY A 97 0.28 4.19 6.38
N VAL A 98 0.61 4.15 7.67
CA VAL A 98 1.19 5.26 8.43
C VAL A 98 2.43 4.81 9.19
N VAL A 99 3.28 5.77 9.55
CA VAL A 99 4.47 5.58 10.36
C VAL A 99 4.55 6.64 11.45
N ALA A 100 5.05 6.27 12.60
CA ALA A 100 5.60 7.15 13.62
C ALA A 100 6.91 6.54 14.13
N SER A 101 7.84 7.38 14.55
CA SER A 101 9.16 6.96 15.03
C SER A 101 9.48 7.58 16.39
N GLY A 102 10.19 6.86 17.21
CA GLY A 102 10.67 7.31 18.52
C GLY A 102 11.09 6.16 19.42
N PRO A 103 11.84 6.47 20.49
CA PRO A 103 12.24 5.47 21.49
C PRO A 103 11.03 4.83 22.16
N ILE A 104 11.06 3.52 22.37
CA ILE A 104 9.93 2.76 22.92
C ILE A 104 9.48 3.26 24.30
N GLU A 105 10.41 3.79 25.12
CA GLU A 105 10.13 4.26 26.46
C GLU A 105 9.23 5.52 26.47
N THR A 106 9.24 6.29 25.39
CA THR A 106 8.47 7.55 25.27
C THR A 106 7.47 7.52 24.11
N PHE A 107 7.32 6.37 23.45
CA PHE A 107 6.42 6.22 22.32
C PHE A 107 4.96 6.35 22.78
N ALA A 108 4.20 7.22 22.14
CA ALA A 108 2.81 7.45 22.52
C ALA A 108 1.94 6.22 22.21
N GLU A 109 1.08 5.83 23.16
CA GLU A 109 0.13 4.72 22.99
C GLU A 109 -0.83 4.98 21.82
N SER A 110 -1.25 6.24 21.65
CA SER A 110 -2.09 6.65 20.50
C SER A 110 -1.42 6.43 19.15
N ASP A 111 -0.11 6.67 19.05
CA ASP A 111 0.64 6.43 17.81
C ASP A 111 0.79 4.92 17.55
N TRP A 112 1.00 4.14 18.62
CA TRP A 112 1.02 2.68 18.54
C TRP A 112 -0.31 2.16 17.99
N ASP A 113 -1.43 2.54 18.62
CA ASP A 113 -2.77 2.10 18.23
C ASP A 113 -3.10 2.54 16.80
N GLY A 114 -2.80 3.78 16.45
CA GLY A 114 -3.03 4.31 15.10
C GLY A 114 -2.24 3.54 14.02
N ILE A 115 -0.98 3.18 14.29
CA ILE A 115 -0.17 2.35 13.38
C ILE A 115 -0.83 0.98 13.18
N PHE A 116 -1.26 0.32 14.24
CA PHE A 116 -1.87 -1.01 14.14
C PHE A 116 -3.28 -0.95 13.52
N ASP A 117 -4.06 0.06 13.86
CA ASP A 117 -5.40 0.25 13.26
C ASP A 117 -5.32 0.46 11.75
N VAL A 118 -4.38 1.25 11.26
CA VAL A 118 -4.22 1.48 9.81
C VAL A 118 -3.49 0.31 9.15
N ASN A 119 -2.27 -0.03 9.60
CA ASN A 119 -1.37 -0.93 8.88
C ASN A 119 -1.75 -2.40 8.98
N VAL A 120 -2.49 -2.80 10.03
CA VAL A 120 -2.85 -4.21 10.28
C VAL A 120 -4.35 -4.42 10.19
N LYS A 121 -5.12 -3.73 11.02
CA LYS A 121 -6.59 -3.84 11.03
C LYS A 121 -7.20 -3.31 9.74
N GLY A 122 -6.60 -2.28 9.11
CA GLY A 122 -7.00 -1.79 7.79
C GLY A 122 -6.90 -2.86 6.71
N ILE A 123 -5.79 -3.63 6.65
CA ILE A 123 -5.66 -4.79 5.74
C ILE A 123 -6.77 -5.82 6.01
N TYR A 124 -7.00 -6.16 7.28
CA TYR A 124 -8.07 -7.09 7.67
C TYR A 124 -9.45 -6.56 7.23
N ASN A 125 -9.77 -5.31 7.52
CA ASN A 125 -11.05 -4.69 7.19
C ASN A 125 -11.33 -4.71 5.69
N MET A 126 -10.38 -4.25 4.88
CA MET A 126 -10.51 -4.22 3.43
C MET A 126 -10.59 -5.63 2.84
N THR A 127 -9.77 -6.57 3.33
CA THR A 127 -9.81 -7.96 2.87
C THR A 127 -11.18 -8.58 3.10
N VAL A 128 -11.75 -8.45 4.31
CA VAL A 128 -13.09 -9.00 4.59
C VAL A 128 -14.17 -8.30 3.79
N ALA A 129 -14.12 -6.99 3.64
CA ALA A 129 -15.10 -6.24 2.84
C ALA A 129 -15.10 -6.66 1.35
N ALA A 130 -13.91 -6.96 0.79
CA ALA A 130 -13.73 -7.31 -0.61
C ALA A 130 -13.89 -8.81 -0.91
N LEU A 131 -13.93 -9.67 0.12
CA LEU A 131 -13.74 -11.12 -0.05
C LEU A 131 -14.74 -11.78 -0.99
N ASP A 132 -16.03 -11.44 -0.88
CA ASP A 132 -17.08 -12.03 -1.72
C ASP A 132 -16.90 -11.63 -3.20
N ALA A 133 -16.56 -10.36 -3.46
CA ALA A 133 -16.30 -9.88 -4.81
C ALA A 133 -15.04 -10.54 -5.41
N LEU A 134 -13.96 -10.65 -4.62
CA LEU A 134 -12.73 -11.30 -5.05
C LEU A 134 -12.95 -12.81 -5.32
N LYS A 135 -13.71 -13.52 -4.49
CA LYS A 135 -14.06 -14.92 -4.73
C LYS A 135 -14.93 -15.13 -5.97
N ALA A 136 -15.69 -14.12 -6.37
CA ALA A 136 -16.50 -14.19 -7.60
C ALA A 136 -15.68 -13.90 -8.88
N SER A 137 -14.49 -13.32 -8.74
CA SER A 137 -13.57 -13.07 -9.86
C SER A 137 -12.87 -14.34 -10.30
N PRO A 138 -12.74 -14.61 -11.61
CA PRO A 138 -12.02 -15.78 -12.13
C PRO A 138 -10.50 -15.70 -11.95
N ASP A 139 -9.96 -14.53 -11.67
CA ASP A 139 -8.50 -14.30 -11.56
C ASP A 139 -8.21 -13.21 -10.50
N ALA A 140 -8.51 -13.55 -9.25
CA ALA A 140 -8.42 -12.63 -8.15
C ALA A 140 -7.02 -12.57 -7.51
N ALA A 141 -6.65 -11.39 -7.04
CA ALA A 141 -5.44 -11.21 -6.27
C ALA A 141 -5.56 -10.12 -5.18
N ILE A 142 -4.85 -10.31 -4.07
CA ILE A 142 -4.58 -9.29 -3.06
C ILE A 142 -3.08 -8.99 -3.08
N VAL A 143 -2.73 -7.71 -3.10
CA VAL A 143 -1.36 -7.23 -2.97
C VAL A 143 -1.27 -6.31 -1.76
N ASN A 144 -0.56 -6.74 -0.73
CA ASN A 144 -0.37 -5.96 0.49
C ASN A 144 0.94 -5.15 0.40
N THR A 145 0.93 -3.88 0.78
CA THR A 145 2.15 -3.09 0.94
C THR A 145 2.71 -3.27 2.35
N ALA A 146 3.66 -4.19 2.48
CA ALA A 146 4.46 -4.36 3.68
C ALA A 146 5.61 -3.33 3.72
N SER A 147 6.83 -3.75 3.94
CA SER A 147 8.06 -2.94 3.94
C SER A 147 9.27 -3.86 4.15
N VAL A 148 10.48 -3.41 3.86
CA VAL A 148 11.71 -4.01 4.41
C VAL A 148 11.70 -4.01 5.95
N ALA A 149 10.99 -3.09 6.58
CA ALA A 149 10.71 -3.08 8.03
C ALA A 149 9.84 -4.26 8.50
N GLY A 150 9.20 -4.99 7.59
CA GLY A 150 8.51 -6.26 7.85
C GLY A 150 9.42 -7.49 7.73
N LYS A 151 10.70 -7.31 7.46
CA LYS A 151 11.71 -8.35 7.32
C LYS A 151 12.84 -8.20 8.33
N ARG A 152 13.13 -6.98 8.77
CA ARG A 152 14.09 -6.70 9.84
C ARG A 152 13.60 -5.55 10.72
N GLY A 153 14.03 -5.55 11.99
CA GLY A 153 13.81 -4.45 12.91
C GLY A 153 14.73 -3.26 12.66
N SER A 154 14.30 -2.08 13.08
CA SER A 154 15.09 -0.85 13.10
C SER A 154 14.87 -0.12 14.43
N ALA A 155 15.91 0.52 14.97
CA ALA A 155 15.79 1.36 16.15
C ALA A 155 14.76 2.48 15.87
N ASP A 156 14.05 2.89 16.90
CA ASP A 156 13.02 3.94 16.88
C ASP A 156 11.81 3.66 15.98
N LEU A 157 11.69 2.46 15.37
CA LEU A 157 10.57 2.05 14.50
C LEU A 157 9.87 0.78 15.00
N SER A 158 9.90 0.50 16.30
CA SER A 158 9.41 -0.77 16.86
C SER A 158 7.93 -1.05 16.51
N ALA A 159 7.02 -0.09 16.68
CA ALA A 159 5.61 -0.23 16.34
C ALA A 159 5.41 -0.43 14.82
N TYR A 160 6.09 0.38 14.01
CA TYR A 160 6.01 0.27 12.56
C TYR A 160 6.55 -1.07 12.07
N CYS A 161 7.74 -1.49 12.53
CA CYS A 161 8.29 -2.80 12.18
C CYS A 161 7.32 -3.92 12.56
N ALA A 162 6.79 -3.93 13.78
CA ALA A 162 5.84 -4.94 14.24
C ALA A 162 4.60 -4.99 13.34
N SER A 163 4.04 -3.82 12.94
CA SER A 163 2.91 -3.75 12.03
C SER A 163 3.21 -4.31 10.64
N LYS A 164 4.42 -4.07 10.13
CA LYS A 164 4.84 -4.55 8.80
C LYS A 164 5.21 -6.04 8.80
N PHE A 165 5.75 -6.59 9.91
CA PHE A 165 5.85 -8.03 10.11
C PHE A 165 4.46 -8.69 10.17
N ALA A 166 3.48 -8.05 10.83
CA ALA A 166 2.09 -8.54 10.83
C ALA A 166 1.51 -8.57 9.42
N ALA A 167 1.75 -7.56 8.57
CA ALA A 167 1.31 -7.55 7.18
C ALA A 167 1.91 -8.72 6.36
N VAL A 168 3.18 -9.06 6.60
CA VAL A 168 3.82 -10.24 5.99
C VAL A 168 3.17 -11.53 6.48
N GLY A 169 2.94 -11.67 7.79
CA GLY A 169 2.27 -12.83 8.39
C GLY A 169 0.84 -13.01 7.87
N LEU A 170 0.06 -11.93 7.78
CA LEU A 170 -1.27 -11.95 7.17
C LEU A 170 -1.21 -12.40 5.70
N THR A 171 -0.27 -11.89 4.93
CA THR A 171 -0.09 -12.27 3.53
C THR A 171 0.09 -13.78 3.37
N GLN A 172 0.98 -14.38 4.16
CA GLN A 172 1.27 -15.82 4.10
C GLN A 172 0.08 -16.67 4.56
N SER A 173 -0.59 -16.27 5.62
CA SER A 173 -1.75 -16.99 6.15
C SER A 173 -2.93 -16.95 5.18
N LEU A 174 -3.27 -15.76 4.67
CA LEU A 174 -4.37 -15.56 3.73
C LEU A 174 -4.09 -16.23 2.37
N ALA A 175 -2.83 -16.31 1.94
CA ALA A 175 -2.47 -17.06 0.74
C ALA A 175 -2.82 -18.55 0.83
N GLN A 176 -2.62 -19.17 2.00
CA GLN A 176 -3.00 -20.55 2.25
C GLN A 176 -4.53 -20.71 2.40
N GLU A 177 -5.15 -19.80 3.14
CA GLU A 177 -6.58 -19.83 3.42
C GLU A 177 -7.42 -19.64 2.15
N PHE A 178 -6.98 -18.78 1.22
CA PHE A 178 -7.74 -18.47 0.00
C PHE A 178 -7.32 -19.28 -1.24
N ALA A 179 -6.27 -20.10 -1.16
CA ALA A 179 -5.84 -20.96 -2.25
C ALA A 179 -6.97 -21.86 -2.83
N PRO A 180 -7.90 -22.44 -2.03
CA PRO A 180 -9.01 -23.20 -2.56
C PRO A 180 -9.98 -22.39 -3.44
N HIS A 181 -9.94 -21.05 -3.33
CA HIS A 181 -10.74 -20.13 -4.15
C HIS A 181 -9.98 -19.56 -5.34
N ASN A 182 -8.76 -20.03 -5.61
CA ASN A 182 -7.86 -19.47 -6.62
C ASN A 182 -7.60 -17.95 -6.42
N LEU A 183 -7.70 -17.45 -5.18
CA LEU A 183 -7.40 -16.09 -4.79
C LEU A 183 -5.96 -16.02 -4.27
N ARG A 184 -5.09 -15.35 -5.02
CA ARG A 184 -3.68 -15.21 -4.67
C ARG A 184 -3.46 -14.03 -3.75
N VAL A 185 -2.58 -14.17 -2.78
CA VAL A 185 -2.24 -13.10 -1.83
C VAL A 185 -0.73 -12.96 -1.73
N ASN A 186 -0.21 -11.77 -2.06
CA ASN A 186 1.20 -11.47 -2.03
C ASN A 186 1.45 -10.11 -1.36
N ALA A 187 2.71 -9.83 -1.03
CA ALA A 187 3.12 -8.52 -0.53
C ALA A 187 4.27 -7.95 -1.35
N ILE A 188 4.28 -6.62 -1.51
CA ILE A 188 5.48 -5.86 -1.84
C ILE A 188 6.14 -5.39 -0.54
N CYS A 189 7.47 -5.40 -0.50
CA CYS A 189 8.27 -4.89 0.61
C CYS A 189 9.17 -3.76 0.08
N PRO A 190 8.65 -2.52 0.02
CA PRO A 190 9.43 -1.37 -0.39
C PRO A 190 10.63 -1.14 0.52
N GLY A 191 11.75 -0.71 -0.08
CA GLY A 191 12.87 -0.09 0.62
C GLY A 191 12.60 1.39 0.90
N ILE A 192 13.56 2.23 0.51
CA ILE A 192 13.49 3.67 0.71
C ILE A 192 12.93 4.30 -0.57
N VAL A 193 11.69 4.75 -0.50
CA VAL A 193 10.98 5.43 -1.61
C VAL A 193 10.86 6.90 -1.27
N GLY A 194 11.24 7.80 -2.19
CA GLY A 194 11.18 9.24 -2.01
C GLY A 194 9.74 9.78 -1.94
N THR A 195 9.03 9.49 -0.87
CA THR A 195 7.65 9.93 -0.60
C THR A 195 7.61 10.83 0.62
N ALA A 196 6.48 11.53 0.85
CA ALA A 196 6.26 12.38 2.03
C ALA A 196 6.57 11.64 3.34
N MET A 197 6.24 10.35 3.44
CA MET A 197 6.56 9.51 4.60
C MET A 197 8.07 9.53 4.93
N TRP A 198 8.94 9.51 3.93
CA TRP A 198 10.40 9.55 4.10
C TRP A 198 10.92 10.98 4.21
N LEU A 199 10.55 11.86 3.28
CA LEU A 199 11.09 13.21 3.17
C LEU A 199 10.60 14.10 4.32
N ASP A 200 9.31 14.04 4.64
CA ASP A 200 8.70 14.94 5.62
C ASP A 200 8.79 14.40 7.06
N HIS A 201 8.84 13.08 7.23
CA HIS A 201 8.84 12.46 8.56
C HIS A 201 10.21 11.93 9.00
N LEU A 202 10.86 11.10 8.20
CA LEU A 202 12.08 10.39 8.61
C LEU A 202 13.38 11.19 8.34
N MET A 203 13.35 12.17 7.42
CA MET A 203 14.50 13.01 7.05
C MET A 203 14.27 14.50 7.31
N ARG A 204 13.46 14.83 8.28
CA ARG A 204 12.83 16.12 8.58
C ARG A 204 13.66 17.39 8.43
N ASN A 205 14.96 17.40 8.35
CA ASN A 205 15.77 18.62 8.31
C ASN A 205 17.02 18.49 7.43
N GLU A 206 17.15 17.42 6.66
CA GLU A 206 18.41 17.15 5.95
C GLU A 206 18.40 17.61 4.48
N GLY A 207 17.24 17.87 3.89
CA GLY A 207 17.09 18.32 2.51
C GLY A 207 17.30 17.21 1.46
N GLN A 208 16.94 17.50 0.20
CA GLN A 208 16.95 16.52 -0.90
C GLN A 208 18.37 16.01 -1.21
N ASP A 209 19.37 16.89 -1.23
CA ASP A 209 20.76 16.52 -1.57
C ASP A 209 21.36 15.57 -0.53
N ALA A 210 21.09 15.80 0.76
CA ALA A 210 21.52 14.90 1.84
C ALA A 210 20.81 13.56 1.78
N PHE A 211 19.53 13.54 1.41
CA PHE A 211 18.78 12.31 1.18
C PHE A 211 19.41 11.49 0.03
N GLU A 212 19.68 12.12 -1.11
CA GLU A 212 20.28 11.45 -2.27
C GLU A 212 21.67 10.88 -1.96
N ALA A 213 22.55 11.68 -1.34
CA ALA A 213 23.89 11.24 -0.93
C ALA A 213 23.83 10.03 0.05
N ARG A 214 22.87 10.05 0.98
CA ARG A 214 22.67 8.93 1.92
C ARG A 214 22.14 7.68 1.21
N MET A 215 21.33 7.83 0.16
CA MET A 215 20.84 6.70 -0.63
C MET A 215 21.94 6.06 -1.46
N GLU A 216 22.88 6.83 -2.03
CA GLU A 216 24.06 6.30 -2.69
C GLU A 216 24.91 5.42 -1.76
N GLU A 217 25.03 5.79 -0.49
CA GLU A 217 25.82 5.02 0.49
C GLU A 217 25.07 3.76 0.96
N LEU A 218 23.77 3.85 1.21
CA LEU A 218 22.99 2.79 1.84
C LEU A 218 22.45 1.74 0.89
N ILE A 219 22.15 2.11 -0.36
CA ILE A 219 21.48 1.24 -1.33
C ILE A 219 22.51 0.73 -2.33
N PRO A 220 22.70 -0.59 -2.50
CA PRO A 220 23.66 -1.14 -3.46
C PRO A 220 23.49 -0.64 -4.91
N LEU A 221 22.25 -0.34 -5.37
CA LEU A 221 22.02 0.28 -6.67
C LEU A 221 22.25 1.81 -6.68
N GLY A 222 22.66 2.41 -5.55
CA GLY A 222 23.07 3.81 -5.43
C GLY A 222 21.95 4.83 -5.61
N ARG A 223 20.68 4.45 -5.49
CA ARG A 223 19.56 5.36 -5.65
C ARG A 223 18.31 4.91 -4.86
N PRO A 224 17.45 5.85 -4.43
CA PRO A 224 16.15 5.50 -3.85
C PRO A 224 15.28 4.80 -4.90
N GLN A 225 14.26 4.09 -4.43
CA GLN A 225 13.24 3.53 -5.28
C GLN A 225 12.22 4.62 -5.66
N GLU A 226 11.69 4.50 -6.86
CA GLU A 226 10.58 5.31 -7.35
C GLU A 226 9.23 4.60 -7.07
N THR A 227 8.15 5.37 -7.03
CA THR A 227 6.80 4.81 -6.86
C THR A 227 6.41 3.87 -8.00
N ARG A 228 6.97 4.08 -9.19
CA ARG A 228 6.81 3.20 -10.35
C ARG A 228 7.34 1.80 -10.11
N ASP A 229 8.48 1.66 -9.43
CA ASP A 229 9.08 0.34 -9.13
C ASP A 229 8.11 -0.51 -8.29
N MET A 230 7.40 0.13 -7.35
CA MET A 230 6.35 -0.52 -6.55
C MET A 230 5.13 -0.89 -7.40
N GLY A 231 4.76 0.00 -8.34
CA GLY A 231 3.66 -0.25 -9.26
C GLY A 231 3.91 -1.45 -10.17
N GLU A 232 5.08 -1.54 -10.78
CA GLU A 232 5.46 -2.67 -11.64
C GLU A 232 5.49 -3.99 -10.86
N ALA A 233 6.03 -3.98 -9.64
CA ALA A 233 6.01 -5.14 -8.75
C ALA A 233 4.57 -5.56 -8.36
N ALA A 234 3.69 -4.62 -8.08
CA ALA A 234 2.30 -4.89 -7.74
C ALA A 234 1.54 -5.52 -8.94
N VAL A 235 1.73 -5.00 -10.14
CA VAL A 235 1.17 -5.58 -11.38
C VAL A 235 1.68 -7.01 -11.58
N TYR A 236 2.98 -7.25 -11.43
CA TYR A 236 3.56 -8.60 -11.52
C TYR A 236 2.90 -9.56 -10.53
N LEU A 237 2.82 -9.20 -9.24
CA LEU A 237 2.23 -10.04 -8.19
C LEU A 237 0.73 -10.29 -8.41
N ALA A 238 0.02 -9.31 -8.96
CA ALA A 238 -1.40 -9.45 -9.28
C ALA A 238 -1.66 -10.29 -10.53
N THR A 239 -0.69 -10.45 -11.44
CA THR A 239 -0.89 -11.13 -12.74
C THR A 239 -0.17 -12.46 -12.88
N ALA A 240 0.86 -12.74 -12.07
CA ALA A 240 1.62 -13.99 -12.13
C ALA A 240 0.82 -15.17 -11.54
N PRO A 241 0.40 -16.17 -12.35
CA PRO A 241 -0.65 -17.13 -11.94
C PRO A 241 -0.18 -18.14 -10.88
N ASN A 242 1.11 -18.39 -10.75
CA ASN A 242 1.68 -19.35 -9.79
C ASN A 242 2.48 -18.66 -8.67
N VAL A 243 2.19 -17.38 -8.40
CA VAL A 243 2.85 -16.63 -7.34
C VAL A 243 1.83 -16.27 -6.27
N THR A 244 1.95 -16.89 -5.09
CA THR A 244 1.14 -16.60 -3.90
C THR A 244 1.95 -16.83 -2.63
N GLY A 245 1.67 -16.06 -1.57
CA GLY A 245 2.30 -16.16 -0.25
C GLY A 245 3.70 -15.54 -0.18
N ILE A 246 4.19 -14.88 -1.24
CA ILE A 246 5.51 -14.25 -1.22
C ILE A 246 5.45 -12.81 -0.74
N SER A 247 6.59 -12.34 -0.23
CA SER A 247 6.84 -10.97 0.13
C SER A 247 8.03 -10.47 -0.69
N LEU A 248 7.73 -9.83 -1.83
CA LEU A 248 8.72 -9.39 -2.80
C LEU A 248 9.41 -8.11 -2.34
N THR A 249 10.71 -8.19 -2.10
CA THR A 249 11.54 -7.04 -1.74
C THR A 249 11.85 -6.20 -2.98
N VAL A 250 11.55 -4.90 -2.93
CA VAL A 250 11.84 -3.92 -3.97
C VAL A 250 12.62 -2.79 -3.31
N ALA A 251 13.94 -2.97 -3.17
CA ALA A 251 14.77 -2.15 -2.28
C ALA A 251 16.17 -1.83 -2.84
N GLY A 252 16.44 -2.11 -4.12
CA GLY A 252 17.74 -1.82 -4.74
C GLY A 252 18.92 -2.54 -4.09
N GLY A 253 18.69 -3.66 -3.38
CA GLY A 253 19.70 -4.41 -2.63
C GLY A 253 19.87 -3.99 -1.17
N PHE A 254 19.13 -2.97 -0.67
CA PHE A 254 19.16 -2.55 0.73
C PHE A 254 18.67 -3.65 1.70
N GLU A 255 17.77 -4.50 1.24
CA GLU A 255 17.31 -5.72 1.90
C GLU A 255 17.12 -6.81 0.83
N MET A 256 17.56 -8.03 1.12
CA MET A 256 17.63 -9.10 0.11
C MET A 256 16.76 -10.33 0.43
N ASN A 257 16.10 -10.37 1.60
CA ASN A 257 15.30 -11.53 2.03
C ASN A 257 13.80 -11.35 1.77
#